data_7a65138cb8ff6cd1bf3389c5b3ec02e4
#
_entry.id   7a65138cb8ff6cd1bf3389c5b3ec02e4
#
_cell.length_a   1.000
_cell.length_b   1.000
_cell.length_c   1.000
_cell.angle_alpha   90.00
_cell.angle_beta   90.00
_cell.angle_gamma   90.00
#
_symmetry.space_group_name_H-M   'P 1'
#
loop_
_entity.id
_entity.type
_entity.pdbx_description
1 polymer ?
#
loop_
_entity_poly.entity_id
_entity_poly.type
_entity_poly.pdbx_seq_one_letter_code
_entity_poly.pdbx_strand_id
1 'polypeptide(L)'
;LFEEMKEGKYADGEKVLRAKIDMASPNMNMRDPVIYRIQFNHHQRIGDTWKIYPSYDFSHPLDDALEGVSHSICGPEFEDHRPLYNWVVENCKTGNNPRQIEYANLYIKGAILGKRFIKKLVQDGVVSGFDDPRLYSLRGLKRRGVLPESLKDFVVGAGITKNNALLEPAFLEHFIRNTLNQVSRRVMAVLNPLELEITLSLIHISEPTRRS
;
A
#
# COMPACT_ATOMS: atom_id res chain seq x y z
N LEU A 1 -3.78 -35.13 -17.17
CA LEU A 1 -2.84 -34.04 -17.43
C LEU A 1 -2.64 -33.14 -16.20
N PHE A 2 -3.72 -32.60 -15.57
CA PHE A 2 -3.61 -31.70 -14.42
C PHE A 2 -2.99 -32.39 -13.20
N GLU A 3 -3.40 -33.63 -12.89
CA GLU A 3 -2.78 -34.43 -11.82
C GLU A 3 -1.29 -34.69 -12.10
N GLU A 4 -0.93 -34.97 -13.33
CA GLU A 4 0.47 -35.13 -13.73
C GLU A 4 1.31 -33.87 -13.57
N MET A 5 0.70 -32.69 -13.79
CA MET A 5 1.33 -31.39 -13.50
C MET A 5 1.57 -31.23 -12.00
N LYS A 6 0.60 -31.60 -11.14
CA LYS A 6 0.75 -31.58 -9.68
C LYS A 6 1.86 -32.51 -9.20
N GLU A 7 1.97 -33.69 -9.80
CA GLU A 7 2.99 -34.67 -9.50
C GLU A 7 4.39 -34.28 -9.99
N GLY A 8 4.50 -33.21 -10.79
CA GLY A 8 5.77 -32.73 -11.32
C GLY A 8 6.34 -33.57 -12.46
N LYS A 9 5.47 -34.21 -13.26
CA LYS A 9 5.89 -34.99 -14.43
C LYS A 9 6.36 -34.16 -15.63
N TYR A 10 6.20 -32.87 -15.55
CA TYR A 10 6.57 -31.92 -16.61
C TYR A 10 7.59 -30.91 -16.08
N ALA A 11 8.40 -30.35 -16.96
CA ALA A 11 9.39 -29.34 -16.62
C ALA A 11 8.73 -28.00 -16.23
N ASP A 12 9.52 -27.16 -15.58
CA ASP A 12 9.10 -25.79 -15.20
C ASP A 12 8.63 -25.01 -16.42
N GLY A 13 7.41 -24.46 -16.35
CA GLY A 13 6.79 -23.70 -17.43
C GLY A 13 6.31 -24.51 -18.65
N GLU A 14 6.51 -25.85 -18.70
CA GLU A 14 6.18 -26.66 -19.87
C GLU A 14 4.70 -26.73 -20.18
N LYS A 15 3.86 -26.76 -19.15
CA LYS A 15 2.40 -26.85 -19.28
C LYS A 15 1.71 -25.76 -18.44
N VAL A 16 0.55 -25.34 -18.90
CA VAL A 16 -0.35 -24.45 -18.18
C VAL A 16 -1.79 -24.97 -18.27
N LEU A 17 -2.58 -24.70 -17.24
CA LEU A 17 -4.02 -24.89 -17.28
C LEU A 17 -4.69 -23.54 -17.60
N ARG A 18 -5.59 -23.55 -18.59
CA ARG A 18 -6.34 -22.35 -18.97
C ARG A 18 -7.83 -22.51 -18.66
N ALA A 19 -8.47 -21.43 -18.25
CA ALA A 19 -9.93 -21.37 -18.26
C ALA A 19 -10.41 -21.35 -19.72
N LYS A 20 -11.53 -22.03 -20.01
CA LYS A 20 -12.17 -21.98 -21.32
C LYS A 20 -13.32 -20.98 -21.25
N ILE A 21 -13.11 -19.78 -21.75
CA ILE A 21 -14.07 -18.66 -21.69
C ILE A 21 -14.46 -18.22 -23.10
N ASP A 22 -13.66 -17.34 -23.71
CA ASP A 22 -13.93 -16.81 -25.06
C ASP A 22 -12.64 -16.22 -25.67
N MET A 23 -12.08 -16.91 -26.66
CA MET A 23 -10.88 -16.45 -27.37
C MET A 23 -11.12 -15.21 -28.26
N ALA A 24 -12.40 -14.88 -28.57
CA ALA A 24 -12.75 -13.72 -29.37
C ALA A 24 -13.08 -12.48 -28.52
N SER A 25 -13.02 -12.57 -27.20
CA SER A 25 -13.35 -11.46 -26.31
C SER A 25 -12.50 -10.22 -26.60
N PRO A 26 -13.09 -9.01 -26.61
CA PRO A 26 -12.33 -7.77 -26.71
C PRO A 26 -11.43 -7.55 -25.47
N ASN A 27 -11.82 -8.07 -24.31
CA ASN A 27 -11.00 -8.06 -23.10
C ASN A 27 -10.01 -9.22 -23.12
N MET A 28 -8.71 -8.89 -23.16
CA MET A 28 -7.63 -9.88 -23.22
C MET A 28 -7.62 -10.81 -21.99
N ASN A 29 -8.04 -10.33 -20.82
CA ASN A 29 -8.13 -11.13 -19.61
C ASN A 29 -9.19 -12.23 -19.68
N MET A 30 -10.13 -12.15 -20.62
CA MET A 30 -11.18 -13.16 -20.86
C MET A 30 -10.83 -14.15 -21.98
N ARG A 31 -9.66 -13.99 -22.65
CA ARG A 31 -9.22 -14.87 -23.74
C ARG A 31 -8.53 -16.10 -23.18
N ASP A 32 -9.30 -17.03 -22.65
CA ASP A 32 -8.84 -18.30 -22.07
C ASP A 32 -7.58 -18.11 -21.18
N PRO A 33 -7.70 -17.33 -20.10
CA PRO A 33 -6.55 -16.97 -19.27
C PRO A 33 -5.95 -18.18 -18.57
N VAL A 34 -4.64 -18.11 -18.30
CA VAL A 34 -3.94 -19.12 -17.50
C VAL A 34 -4.42 -19.05 -16.06
N ILE A 35 -4.89 -20.17 -15.52
CA ILE A 35 -5.33 -20.30 -14.13
C ILE A 35 -4.34 -21.06 -13.25
N TYR A 36 -3.59 -22.02 -13.79
CA TYR A 36 -2.47 -22.70 -13.13
C TYR A 36 -1.27 -22.81 -14.07
N ARG A 37 -0.07 -22.72 -13.49
CA ARG A 37 1.21 -22.96 -14.17
C ARG A 37 2.11 -23.86 -13.36
N ILE A 38 3.00 -24.59 -14.04
CA ILE A 38 4.08 -25.31 -13.40
C ILE A 38 5.16 -24.29 -13.02
N GLN A 39 5.60 -24.34 -11.75
CA GLN A 39 6.64 -23.45 -11.25
C GLN A 39 7.39 -24.12 -10.11
N PHE A 40 8.68 -24.39 -10.30
CA PHE A 40 9.54 -25.06 -9.33
C PHE A 40 10.33 -24.04 -8.49
N ASN A 41 9.60 -23.25 -7.71
CA ASN A 41 10.18 -22.28 -6.81
C ASN A 41 10.05 -22.74 -5.36
N HIS A 42 11.13 -22.60 -4.60
CA HIS A 42 11.09 -22.79 -3.16
C HIS A 42 10.19 -21.76 -2.50
N HIS A 43 9.14 -22.22 -1.83
CA HIS A 43 8.21 -21.36 -1.12
C HIS A 43 8.56 -21.33 0.37
N GLN A 44 8.62 -20.14 0.96
CA GLN A 44 9.08 -19.88 2.33
C GLN A 44 8.34 -20.67 3.43
N ARG A 45 7.10 -21.12 3.19
CA ARG A 45 6.29 -21.86 4.17
C ARG A 45 6.18 -23.35 3.85
N ILE A 46 6.03 -23.71 2.58
CA ILE A 46 5.74 -25.07 2.14
C ILE A 46 6.92 -25.73 1.42
N GLY A 47 8.06 -25.05 1.32
CA GLY A 47 9.25 -25.56 0.62
C GLY A 47 8.95 -25.90 -0.84
N ASP A 48 9.35 -27.10 -1.26
CA ASP A 48 9.23 -27.58 -2.64
C ASP A 48 8.05 -28.56 -2.83
N THR A 49 7.08 -28.52 -1.90
CA THR A 49 5.95 -29.47 -1.90
C THR A 49 5.04 -29.29 -3.11
N TRP A 50 4.80 -28.05 -3.51
CA TRP A 50 3.92 -27.73 -4.64
C TRP A 50 4.74 -27.52 -5.91
N LYS A 51 4.24 -28.11 -7.01
CA LYS A 51 4.83 -28.03 -8.35
C LYS A 51 4.05 -27.12 -9.29
N ILE A 52 2.82 -26.79 -8.92
CA ILE A 52 1.94 -25.89 -9.65
C ILE A 52 1.47 -24.76 -8.77
N TYR A 53 1.28 -23.60 -9.36
CA TYR A 53 0.77 -22.41 -8.66
C TYR A 53 -0.34 -21.76 -9.47
N PRO A 54 -1.40 -21.27 -8.80
CA PRO A 54 -2.45 -20.53 -9.46
C PRO A 54 -1.94 -19.17 -9.93
N SER A 55 -2.57 -18.62 -10.97
CA SER A 55 -2.42 -17.20 -11.27
C SER A 55 -3.10 -16.34 -10.22
N TYR A 56 -2.67 -15.09 -10.08
CA TYR A 56 -3.30 -14.12 -9.18
C TYR A 56 -4.80 -13.96 -9.47
N ASP A 57 -5.15 -13.79 -10.76
CA ASP A 57 -6.53 -13.59 -11.19
C ASP A 57 -7.46 -14.78 -10.91
N PHE A 58 -6.89 -15.95 -10.64
CA PHE A 58 -7.66 -17.13 -10.26
C PHE A 58 -7.71 -17.32 -8.73
N SER A 59 -6.59 -17.14 -8.02
CA SER A 59 -6.55 -17.35 -6.57
C SER A 59 -7.28 -16.25 -5.80
N HIS A 60 -7.09 -14.98 -6.18
CA HIS A 60 -7.67 -13.85 -5.48
C HIS A 60 -9.20 -13.89 -5.33
N PRO A 61 -10.00 -14.09 -6.41
CA PRO A 61 -11.45 -14.22 -6.26
C PRO A 61 -11.88 -15.42 -5.42
N LEU A 62 -11.13 -16.52 -5.46
CA LEU A 62 -11.41 -17.71 -4.64
C LEU A 62 -11.11 -17.45 -3.16
N ASP A 63 -9.98 -16.82 -2.84
CA ASP A 63 -9.60 -16.48 -1.49
C ASP A 63 -10.63 -15.51 -0.89
N ASP A 64 -11.00 -14.45 -1.61
CA ASP A 64 -12.03 -13.50 -1.19
C ASP A 64 -13.38 -14.20 -0.88
N ALA A 65 -13.81 -15.09 -1.76
CA ALA A 65 -15.07 -15.79 -1.61
C ALA A 65 -15.04 -16.79 -0.44
N LEU A 66 -13.94 -17.53 -0.25
CA LEU A 66 -13.76 -18.51 0.83
C LEU A 66 -13.63 -17.83 2.20
N GLU A 67 -12.99 -16.67 2.25
CA GLU A 67 -12.81 -15.88 3.47
C GLU A 67 -14.05 -15.03 3.82
N GLY A 68 -15.08 -15.02 2.98
CA GLY A 68 -16.32 -14.28 3.21
C GLY A 68 -16.18 -12.76 3.03
N VAL A 69 -15.23 -12.33 2.22
CA VAL A 69 -15.03 -10.93 1.85
C VAL A 69 -16.26 -10.44 1.08
N SER A 70 -16.85 -9.34 1.51
CA SER A 70 -18.00 -8.72 0.82
C SER A 70 -17.58 -7.73 -0.26
N HIS A 71 -16.51 -6.96 -0.01
CA HIS A 71 -15.98 -5.93 -0.88
C HIS A 71 -14.48 -6.11 -1.06
N SER A 72 -14.08 -6.56 -2.25
CA SER A 72 -12.67 -6.73 -2.65
C SER A 72 -12.16 -5.42 -3.23
N ILE A 73 -11.25 -4.76 -2.52
CA ILE A 73 -10.78 -3.41 -2.86
C ILE A 73 -9.40 -3.51 -3.51
N CYS A 74 -9.25 -2.94 -4.71
CA CYS A 74 -8.00 -3.02 -5.48
C CYS A 74 -7.65 -1.72 -6.19
N GLY A 75 -6.47 -1.67 -6.81
CA GLY A 75 -6.04 -0.54 -7.62
C GLY A 75 -6.74 -0.46 -8.98
N PRO A 76 -6.67 0.69 -9.67
CA PRO A 76 -7.37 0.92 -10.94
C PRO A 76 -6.85 0.02 -12.07
N GLU A 77 -5.64 -0.52 -11.96
CA GLU A 77 -5.05 -1.47 -12.90
C GLU A 77 -5.84 -2.78 -13.03
N PHE A 78 -6.68 -3.10 -12.06
CA PHE A 78 -7.51 -4.31 -12.04
C PHE A 78 -8.92 -4.11 -12.59
N GLU A 79 -9.28 -2.95 -13.11
CA GLU A 79 -10.61 -2.70 -13.67
C GLU A 79 -10.92 -3.65 -14.82
N ASP A 80 -9.97 -3.86 -15.74
CA ASP A 80 -10.11 -4.80 -16.86
C ASP A 80 -10.08 -6.27 -16.42
N HIS A 81 -9.62 -6.58 -15.22
CA HIS A 81 -9.61 -7.94 -14.65
C HIS A 81 -10.93 -8.30 -13.97
N ARG A 82 -11.77 -7.33 -13.62
CA ARG A 82 -13.05 -7.55 -12.92
C ARG A 82 -13.99 -8.54 -13.63
N PRO A 83 -14.12 -8.56 -14.97
CA PRO A 83 -14.91 -9.59 -15.63
C PRO A 83 -14.41 -11.01 -15.38
N LEU A 84 -13.09 -11.21 -15.33
CA LEU A 84 -12.49 -12.51 -14.99
C LEU A 84 -12.71 -12.86 -13.51
N TYR A 85 -12.56 -11.90 -12.61
CA TYR A 85 -12.88 -12.06 -11.19
C TYR A 85 -14.31 -12.58 -10.99
N ASN A 86 -15.29 -11.92 -11.60
CA ASN A 86 -16.69 -12.33 -11.52
C ASN A 86 -16.91 -13.72 -12.12
N TRP A 87 -16.29 -14.00 -13.27
CA TRP A 87 -16.39 -15.30 -13.91
C TRP A 87 -15.87 -16.43 -13.02
N VAL A 88 -14.76 -16.24 -12.32
CA VAL A 88 -14.19 -17.23 -11.39
C VAL A 88 -15.15 -17.46 -10.21
N VAL A 89 -15.66 -16.42 -9.58
CA VAL A 89 -16.61 -16.51 -8.45
C VAL A 89 -17.87 -17.29 -8.87
N GLU A 90 -18.43 -16.97 -10.03
CA GLU A 90 -19.66 -17.60 -10.56
C GLU A 90 -19.46 -19.09 -10.88
N ASN A 91 -18.30 -19.45 -11.48
CA ASN A 91 -18.06 -20.81 -11.95
C ASN A 91 -17.51 -21.75 -10.87
N CYS A 92 -16.81 -21.23 -9.87
CA CYS A 92 -16.25 -22.05 -8.79
C CYS A 92 -17.23 -22.33 -7.63
N LYS A 93 -18.41 -21.67 -7.62
CA LYS A 93 -19.52 -21.93 -6.69
C LYS A 93 -19.09 -21.97 -5.21
N THR A 94 -18.35 -20.97 -4.78
CA THR A 94 -17.77 -20.89 -3.42
C THR A 94 -18.79 -20.52 -2.34
N GLY A 95 -20.05 -20.19 -2.72
CA GLY A 95 -21.13 -19.85 -1.79
C GLY A 95 -21.20 -18.38 -1.40
N ASN A 96 -20.12 -17.61 -1.56
CA ASN A 96 -20.08 -16.17 -1.36
C ASN A 96 -19.84 -15.46 -2.69
N ASN A 97 -20.31 -14.21 -2.76
CA ASN A 97 -20.25 -13.42 -3.99
C ASN A 97 -19.63 -12.04 -3.70
N PRO A 98 -18.30 -11.97 -3.51
CA PRO A 98 -17.61 -10.71 -3.23
C PRO A 98 -17.70 -9.77 -4.43
N ARG A 99 -17.73 -8.47 -4.14
CA ARG A 99 -17.77 -7.43 -5.16
C ARG A 99 -16.41 -6.74 -5.27
N GLN A 100 -15.77 -6.82 -6.43
CA GLN A 100 -14.54 -6.07 -6.71
C GLN A 100 -14.85 -4.59 -6.92
N ILE A 101 -14.07 -3.72 -6.26
CA ILE A 101 -14.17 -2.26 -6.34
C ILE A 101 -12.77 -1.69 -6.52
N GLU A 102 -12.57 -0.94 -7.59
CA GLU A 102 -11.32 -0.24 -7.85
C GLU A 102 -11.37 1.19 -7.29
N TYR A 103 -10.23 1.62 -6.74
CA TYR A 103 -10.03 2.98 -6.27
C TYR A 103 -8.70 3.54 -6.77
N ALA A 104 -8.66 4.84 -6.99
CA ALA A 104 -7.50 5.52 -7.53
C ALA A 104 -6.36 5.67 -6.53
N ASN A 105 -5.15 5.86 -7.04
CA ASN A 105 -3.98 6.20 -6.26
C ASN A 105 -3.99 7.69 -5.88
N LEU A 106 -3.58 7.99 -4.65
CA LEU A 106 -3.28 9.33 -4.20
C LEU A 106 -1.78 9.60 -4.36
N TYR A 107 -1.45 10.65 -5.10
CA TYR A 107 -0.08 11.12 -5.26
C TYR A 107 0.09 12.46 -4.56
N ILE A 108 1.25 12.65 -3.92
CA ILE A 108 1.63 13.93 -3.31
C ILE A 108 2.73 14.53 -4.19
N LYS A 109 2.53 15.78 -4.61
CA LYS A 109 3.47 16.49 -5.48
C LYS A 109 4.86 16.58 -4.83
N GLY A 110 5.88 16.21 -5.58
CA GLY A 110 7.26 16.18 -5.11
C GLY A 110 7.61 15.02 -4.18
N ALA A 111 6.66 14.12 -3.85
CA ALA A 111 6.93 12.96 -3.01
C ALA A 111 7.33 11.73 -3.83
N ILE A 112 8.34 11.01 -3.36
CA ILE A 112 8.72 9.71 -3.89
C ILE A 112 7.96 8.63 -3.10
N LEU A 113 6.96 8.00 -3.74
CA LEU A 113 6.13 6.97 -3.12
C LEU A 113 6.48 5.55 -3.57
N GLY A 114 7.10 5.41 -4.74
CA GLY A 114 7.41 4.10 -5.31
C GLY A 114 8.49 3.35 -4.51
N LYS A 115 8.16 2.16 -4.01
CA LYS A 115 9.06 1.29 -3.23
C LYS A 115 10.43 1.06 -3.92
N ARG A 116 10.45 0.91 -5.25
CA ARG A 116 11.68 0.71 -6.03
C ARG A 116 12.63 1.90 -5.91
N PHE A 117 12.11 3.12 -5.99
CA PHE A 117 12.89 4.34 -5.88
C PHE A 117 13.39 4.55 -4.44
N ILE A 118 12.51 4.32 -3.44
CA ILE A 118 12.89 4.42 -2.03
C ILE A 118 14.02 3.42 -1.71
N LYS A 119 13.91 2.17 -2.20
CA LYS A 119 14.94 1.17 -2.02
C LYS A 119 16.30 1.64 -2.58
N LYS A 120 16.30 2.29 -3.73
CA LYS A 120 17.52 2.85 -4.32
C LYS A 120 18.11 3.96 -3.45
N LEU A 121 17.29 4.89 -2.96
CA LEU A 121 17.76 5.97 -2.07
C LEU A 121 18.40 5.42 -0.79
N VAL A 122 17.87 4.33 -0.24
CA VAL A 122 18.45 3.65 0.93
C VAL A 122 19.78 2.99 0.56
N GLN A 123 19.85 2.31 -0.57
CA GLN A 123 21.09 1.64 -1.04
C GLN A 123 22.20 2.64 -1.35
N ASP A 124 21.86 3.79 -1.92
CA ASP A 124 22.80 4.87 -2.25
C ASP A 124 23.18 5.71 -1.01
N GLY A 125 22.66 5.40 0.18
CA GLY A 125 22.95 6.11 1.43
C GLY A 125 22.35 7.52 1.51
N VAL A 126 21.47 7.90 0.60
CA VAL A 126 20.81 9.23 0.58
C VAL A 126 19.85 9.39 1.76
N VAL A 127 19.18 8.30 2.15
CA VAL A 127 18.30 8.22 3.31
C VAL A 127 18.70 7.06 4.21
N SER A 128 18.43 7.18 5.51
CA SER A 128 18.86 6.20 6.51
C SER A 128 18.10 4.87 6.48
N GLY A 129 16.89 4.87 5.88
CA GLY A 129 16.02 3.70 5.81
C GLY A 129 14.62 4.08 5.32
N PHE A 130 13.73 3.09 5.27
CA PHE A 130 12.32 3.32 4.88
C PHE A 130 11.54 4.17 5.88
N ASP A 131 12.08 4.36 7.08
CA ASP A 131 11.52 5.18 8.15
C ASP A 131 12.16 6.58 8.23
N ASP A 132 13.03 6.92 7.29
CA ASP A 132 13.62 8.27 7.24
C ASP A 132 12.53 9.33 7.21
N PRO A 133 12.56 10.34 8.11
CA PRO A 133 11.50 11.34 8.23
C PRO A 133 11.34 12.23 6.98
N ARG A 134 12.30 12.22 6.07
CA ARG A 134 12.20 12.92 4.77
C ARG A 134 11.29 12.21 3.78
N LEU A 135 10.98 10.91 4.02
CA LEU A 135 10.14 10.10 3.15
C LEU A 135 8.66 10.22 3.54
N TYR A 136 7.78 10.11 2.53
CA TYR A 136 6.33 10.00 2.73
C TYR A 136 5.86 8.55 2.96
N SER A 137 6.74 7.68 3.44
CA SER A 137 6.35 6.36 3.92
C SER A 137 5.57 6.48 5.24
N LEU A 138 4.68 5.53 5.55
CA LEU A 138 3.95 5.53 6.82
C LEU A 138 4.89 5.55 8.03
N ARG A 139 6.03 4.85 7.95
CA ARG A 139 7.05 4.85 9.01
C ARG A 139 7.77 6.20 9.12
N GLY A 140 8.09 6.83 7.97
CA GLY A 140 8.70 8.16 7.94
C GLY A 140 7.75 9.22 8.50
N LEU A 141 6.48 9.19 8.11
CA LEU A 141 5.45 10.07 8.63
C LEU A 141 5.24 9.88 10.14
N LYS A 142 5.18 8.62 10.62
CA LYS A 142 5.11 8.33 12.05
C LYS A 142 6.31 8.90 12.81
N ARG A 143 7.51 8.76 12.28
CA ARG A 143 8.75 9.29 12.89
C ARG A 143 8.77 10.83 12.90
N ARG A 144 8.11 11.47 11.94
CA ARG A 144 7.87 12.94 11.94
C ARG A 144 6.84 13.39 12.96
N GLY A 145 6.12 12.48 13.63
CA GLY A 145 5.07 12.80 14.58
C GLY A 145 3.67 12.93 13.96
N VAL A 146 3.48 12.46 12.72
CA VAL A 146 2.16 12.43 12.09
C VAL A 146 1.31 11.35 12.73
N LEU A 147 0.11 11.72 13.17
CA LEU A 147 -0.84 10.81 13.80
C LEU A 147 -1.70 10.08 12.76
N PRO A 148 -2.14 8.83 13.04
CA PRO A 148 -3.01 8.07 12.14
C PRO A 148 -4.31 8.80 11.77
N GLU A 149 -4.89 9.54 12.72
CA GLU A 149 -6.11 10.33 12.53
C GLU A 149 -5.94 11.37 11.42
N SER A 150 -4.79 12.07 11.43
CA SER A 150 -4.46 13.05 10.37
C SER A 150 -4.47 12.42 8.97
N LEU A 151 -3.96 11.19 8.86
CA LEU A 151 -3.92 10.47 7.58
C LEU A 151 -5.30 9.99 7.16
N LYS A 152 -6.13 9.55 8.10
CA LYS A 152 -7.51 9.17 7.83
C LYS A 152 -8.31 10.37 7.34
N ASP A 153 -8.24 11.50 8.04
CA ASP A 153 -8.93 12.73 7.68
C ASP A 153 -8.46 13.25 6.32
N PHE A 154 -7.16 13.16 6.04
CA PHE A 154 -6.59 13.49 4.73
C PHE A 154 -7.18 12.65 3.60
N VAL A 155 -7.25 11.31 3.78
CA VAL A 155 -7.82 10.40 2.77
C VAL A 155 -9.31 10.67 2.57
N VAL A 156 -10.06 10.87 3.65
CA VAL A 156 -11.49 11.24 3.60
C VAL A 156 -11.68 12.58 2.89
N GLY A 157 -10.85 13.56 3.23
CA GLY A 157 -10.89 14.91 2.61
C GLY A 157 -10.51 14.90 1.13
N ALA A 158 -9.59 14.00 0.70
CA ALA A 158 -9.24 13.80 -0.70
C ALA A 158 -10.39 13.14 -1.50
N GLY A 159 -11.24 12.39 -0.82
CA GLY A 159 -12.33 11.63 -1.42
C GLY A 159 -11.87 10.33 -2.10
N ILE A 160 -12.80 9.39 -2.24
CA ILE A 160 -12.58 8.13 -2.93
C ILE A 160 -13.08 8.26 -4.36
N THR A 161 -12.17 8.23 -5.32
CA THR A 161 -12.48 8.38 -6.74
C THR A 161 -11.80 7.28 -7.55
N LYS A 162 -12.20 7.10 -8.82
CA LYS A 162 -11.50 6.24 -9.78
C LYS A 162 -10.36 6.93 -10.52
N ASN A 163 -10.28 8.26 -10.44
CA ASN A 163 -9.25 9.05 -11.10
C ASN A 163 -8.10 9.35 -10.13
N ASN A 164 -6.88 9.11 -10.57
CA ASN A 164 -5.69 9.44 -9.80
C ASN A 164 -5.64 10.92 -9.44
N ALA A 165 -5.42 11.23 -8.17
CA ALA A 165 -5.32 12.58 -7.67
C ALA A 165 -3.86 12.93 -7.35
N LEU A 166 -3.39 14.06 -7.86
CA LEU A 166 -2.13 14.68 -7.47
C LEU A 166 -2.41 15.82 -6.50
N LEU A 167 -2.07 15.63 -5.23
CA LEU A 167 -2.37 16.55 -4.15
C LEU A 167 -1.15 17.40 -3.78
N GLU A 168 -1.38 18.64 -3.45
CA GLU A 168 -0.33 19.51 -2.91
C GLU A 168 0.05 19.08 -1.47
N PRO A 169 1.33 19.12 -1.08
CA PRO A 169 1.78 18.80 0.27
C PRO A 169 1.03 19.60 1.36
N ALA A 170 0.72 20.85 1.08
CA ALA A 170 -0.02 21.73 1.99
C ALA A 170 -1.40 21.18 2.39
N PHE A 171 -2.02 20.36 1.51
CA PHE A 171 -3.30 19.72 1.82
C PHE A 171 -3.13 18.66 2.92
N LEU A 172 -2.10 17.81 2.84
CA LEU A 172 -1.78 16.85 3.91
C LEU A 172 -1.38 17.59 5.20
N GLU A 173 -0.54 18.63 5.08
CA GLU A 173 -0.09 19.43 6.23
C GLU A 173 -1.23 20.13 6.97
N HIS A 174 -2.30 20.48 6.27
CA HIS A 174 -3.50 21.03 6.89
C HIS A 174 -4.11 20.06 7.90
N PHE A 175 -4.31 18.81 7.53
CA PHE A 175 -4.85 17.77 8.43
C PHE A 175 -3.90 17.46 9.58
N ILE A 176 -2.60 17.35 9.29
CA ILE A 176 -1.58 17.13 10.33
C ILE A 176 -1.64 18.26 11.38
N ARG A 177 -1.66 19.52 10.92
CA ARG A 177 -1.70 20.69 11.80
C ARG A 177 -2.97 20.73 12.65
N ASN A 178 -4.12 20.44 12.05
CA ASN A 178 -5.39 20.42 12.77
C ASN A 178 -5.39 19.39 13.90
N THR A 179 -4.95 18.18 13.64
CA THR A 179 -4.88 17.11 14.65
C THR A 179 -3.85 17.44 15.73
N LEU A 180 -2.65 17.88 15.34
CA LEU A 180 -1.60 18.22 16.32
C LEU A 180 -2.00 19.41 17.20
N ASN A 181 -2.72 20.40 16.69
CA ASN A 181 -3.22 21.52 17.49
C ASN A 181 -4.16 21.11 18.63
N GLN A 182 -4.84 19.97 18.47
CA GLN A 182 -5.76 19.46 19.50
C GLN A 182 -5.05 18.66 20.59
N VAL A 183 -4.01 17.88 20.22
CA VAL A 183 -3.44 16.87 21.12
C VAL A 183 -2.00 17.15 21.58
N SER A 184 -1.26 17.98 20.84
CA SER A 184 0.15 18.22 21.15
C SER A 184 0.35 19.36 22.13
N ARG A 185 1.33 19.20 23.01
CA ARG A 185 1.78 20.27 23.87
C ARG A 185 2.41 21.37 23.02
N ARG A 186 2.09 22.62 23.34
CA ARG A 186 2.74 23.79 22.75
C ARG A 186 3.96 24.14 23.57
N VAL A 187 5.12 24.13 22.93
CA VAL A 187 6.39 24.52 23.55
C VAL A 187 7.04 25.61 22.70
N MET A 188 7.74 26.50 23.35
CA MET A 188 8.60 27.46 22.67
C MET A 188 9.99 26.83 22.51
N ALA A 189 10.56 26.89 21.32
CA ALA A 189 11.92 26.44 21.03
C ALA A 189 12.69 27.55 20.32
N VAL A 190 13.91 27.80 20.74
CA VAL A 190 14.83 28.72 20.08
C VAL A 190 15.91 27.87 19.43
N LEU A 191 15.95 27.87 18.10
CA LEU A 191 17.00 27.21 17.32
C LEU A 191 18.19 28.17 17.18
N ASN A 192 19.41 27.69 17.46
CA ASN A 192 20.65 28.48 17.46
C ASN A 192 20.53 29.71 18.41
N PRO A 193 20.34 29.49 19.73
CA PRO A 193 20.21 30.58 20.68
C PRO A 193 21.48 31.41 20.73
N LEU A 194 21.32 32.73 20.84
CA LEU A 194 22.41 33.63 21.17
C LEU A 194 22.54 33.68 22.69
N GLU A 195 23.77 33.55 23.20
CA GLU A 195 24.04 33.75 24.58
C GLU A 195 23.96 35.26 24.90
N LEU A 196 23.13 35.65 25.87
CA LEU A 196 22.96 37.04 26.29
C LEU A 196 23.41 37.17 27.71
N GLU A 197 24.51 37.88 27.95
CA GLU A 197 24.99 38.26 29.27
C GLU A 197 24.48 39.65 29.67
N ILE A 198 23.73 39.74 30.76
CA ILE A 198 23.24 41.01 31.27
C ILE A 198 24.22 41.50 32.34
N THR A 199 25.06 42.43 31.95
CA THR A 199 26.12 42.97 32.82
C THR A 199 25.66 44.10 33.77
N LEU A 200 24.44 44.64 33.59
CA LEU A 200 23.97 45.85 34.25
C LEU A 200 23.13 45.64 35.52
N SER A 201 22.74 44.38 35.83
CA SER A 201 21.98 44.13 37.08
C SER A 201 22.04 42.69 37.51
N LEU A 202 22.66 42.44 38.64
CA LEU A 202 22.64 41.12 39.33
C LEU A 202 21.29 40.84 40.02
N ILE A 203 20.35 41.78 40.02
CA ILE A 203 19.07 41.68 40.75
C ILE A 203 17.96 41.04 39.90
N HIS A 204 18.13 40.90 38.59
CA HIS A 204 17.10 40.41 37.67
C HIS A 204 17.44 39.10 36.97
N ILE A 205 18.30 38.25 37.53
CA ILE A 205 18.39 36.87 37.13
C ILE A 205 17.22 36.14 37.83
N SER A 206 16.02 36.35 37.34
CA SER A 206 14.86 35.56 37.75
C SER A 206 14.87 34.27 36.97
N GLU A 207 14.89 33.14 37.69
CA GLU A 207 14.55 31.85 37.11
C GLU A 207 13.22 31.95 36.34
N PRO A 208 13.06 31.30 35.20
CA PRO A 208 11.80 31.30 34.48
C PRO A 208 10.72 30.74 35.41
N THR A 209 9.81 31.58 35.88
CA THR A 209 8.64 31.19 36.65
C THR A 209 7.85 30.15 35.89
N ARG A 210 7.86 28.91 36.35
CA ARG A 210 6.91 27.89 35.93
C ARG A 210 5.52 28.41 36.29
N ARG A 211 4.75 28.86 35.29
CA ARG A 211 3.31 28.97 35.48
C ARG A 211 2.72 27.56 35.36
N SER A 212 2.13 27.09 36.45
CA SER A 212 1.29 25.90 36.56
C SER A 212 0.10 25.92 35.62
#